data_3e00ce4ea51ac74f627d9cc05733bebe
#
_entry.id   3e00ce4ea51ac74f627d9cc05733bebe
#
_cell.length_a   1.000
_cell.length_b   1.000
_cell.length_c   1.000
_cell.angle_alpha   90.00
_cell.angle_beta   90.00
_cell.angle_gamma   90.00
#
_symmetry.space_group_name_H-M   'P 1'
#
loop_
_entity.id
_entity.type
_entity.pdbx_description
1 polymer ?
#
loop_
_entity_poly.entity_id
_entity_poly.type
_entity_poly.pdbx_seq_one_letter_code
_entity_poly.pdbx_strand_id
1 'polypeptide(L)'
;MTLDYRRATPDDAAGFAQLFSDPQVIHGTLQLPMPSADQWRRRLETSCLDPQQFQIVALADGVLIASAGLHPITQSLRTRHVMSLGMGVARAWWGKGVGSELMRRLLDWADNWAGILRVELGVYTDNTRAIALYEKFGFEREGVQRALALRDGTYVDSMMMARLHPRQPLVRA
;
A
#
# COMPACT_ATOMS: atom_id res chain seq x y z
N MET A 1 -4.35 -22.95 -10.96
CA MET A 1 -3.78 -21.84 -10.16
C MET A 1 -4.92 -20.87 -9.85
N THR A 2 -5.31 -20.82 -8.58
CA THR A 2 -6.43 -19.98 -8.11
C THR A 2 -5.86 -18.75 -7.41
N LEU A 3 -6.28 -17.56 -7.87
CA LEU A 3 -6.00 -16.30 -7.17
C LEU A 3 -7.18 -15.94 -6.28
N ASP A 4 -6.91 -15.70 -5.00
CA ASP A 4 -7.88 -15.23 -4.03
C ASP A 4 -7.47 -13.86 -3.49
N TYR A 5 -8.47 -12.98 -3.28
CA TYR A 5 -8.27 -11.63 -2.75
C TYR A 5 -9.25 -11.41 -1.60
N ARG A 6 -8.73 -11.26 -0.41
CA ARG A 6 -9.54 -11.09 0.79
C ARG A 6 -8.93 -10.09 1.78
N ARG A 7 -9.71 -9.73 2.78
CA ARG A 7 -9.20 -8.92 3.89
C ARG A 7 -8.10 -9.68 4.62
N ALA A 8 -7.06 -8.96 5.03
CA ALA A 8 -5.99 -9.51 5.85
C ALA A 8 -6.51 -9.88 7.25
N THR A 9 -5.92 -10.91 7.83
CA THR A 9 -6.18 -11.36 9.20
C THR A 9 -4.86 -11.52 9.95
N PRO A 10 -4.86 -11.61 11.28
CA PRO A 10 -3.65 -11.90 12.06
C PRO A 10 -2.96 -13.21 11.66
N ASP A 11 -3.68 -14.17 11.11
CA ASP A 11 -3.14 -15.44 10.66
C ASP A 11 -2.25 -15.32 9.41
N ASP A 12 -2.35 -14.21 8.70
CA ASP A 12 -1.49 -13.90 7.55
C ASP A 12 -0.06 -13.47 7.94
N ALA A 13 0.23 -13.33 9.23
CA ALA A 13 1.48 -12.78 9.73
C ALA A 13 2.75 -13.46 9.17
N ALA A 14 2.74 -14.79 9.07
CA ALA A 14 3.85 -15.54 8.48
C ALA A 14 4.02 -15.22 6.99
N GLY A 15 2.91 -15.12 6.25
CA GLY A 15 2.91 -14.72 4.84
C GLY A 15 3.43 -13.30 4.63
N PHE A 16 3.06 -12.35 5.49
CA PHE A 16 3.61 -11.00 5.47
C PHE A 16 5.12 -10.99 5.73
N ALA A 17 5.58 -11.73 6.76
CA ALA A 17 7.01 -11.84 7.05
C ALA A 17 7.76 -12.43 5.85
N GLN A 18 7.22 -13.44 5.19
CA GLN A 18 7.81 -14.04 3.99
C GLN A 18 7.82 -13.05 2.80
N LEU A 19 6.71 -12.38 2.51
CA LEU A 19 6.63 -11.38 1.43
C LEU A 19 7.67 -10.27 1.60
N PHE A 20 7.77 -9.73 2.81
CA PHE A 20 8.69 -8.64 3.13
C PHE A 20 10.09 -9.11 3.55
N SER A 21 10.42 -10.39 3.42
CA SER A 21 11.80 -10.90 3.48
C SER A 21 12.48 -10.90 2.10
N ASP A 22 11.72 -10.78 1.01
CA ASP A 22 12.28 -10.66 -0.33
C ASP A 22 12.98 -9.30 -0.50
N PRO A 23 14.30 -9.27 -0.76
CA PRO A 23 15.06 -8.03 -0.94
C PRO A 23 14.46 -7.12 -2.03
N GLN A 24 13.88 -7.69 -3.08
CA GLN A 24 13.27 -6.91 -4.18
C GLN A 24 11.96 -6.23 -3.75
N VAL A 25 11.23 -6.82 -2.82
CA VAL A 25 10.02 -6.21 -2.24
C VAL A 25 10.40 -5.13 -1.23
N ILE A 26 11.36 -5.43 -0.33
CA ILE A 26 11.86 -4.46 0.65
C ILE A 26 12.41 -3.22 -0.05
N HIS A 27 13.18 -3.40 -1.11
CA HIS A 27 13.81 -2.31 -1.86
C HIS A 27 12.83 -1.25 -2.37
N GLY A 28 11.58 -1.62 -2.58
CA GLY A 28 10.49 -0.72 -2.99
C GLY A 28 9.62 -0.20 -1.85
N THR A 29 9.93 -0.52 -0.59
CA THR A 29 9.12 -0.18 0.58
C THR A 29 9.96 0.44 1.71
N LEU A 30 9.30 0.91 2.77
CA LEU A 30 9.97 1.35 4.01
C LEU A 30 10.13 0.22 5.04
N GLN A 31 9.90 -1.03 4.65
CA GLN A 31 10.10 -2.16 5.55
C GLN A 31 11.59 -2.42 5.77
N LEU A 32 11.94 -2.85 6.98
CA LEU A 32 13.31 -3.24 7.31
C LEU A 32 13.56 -4.72 6.94
N PRO A 33 14.80 -5.09 6.63
CA PRO A 33 15.22 -6.49 6.48
C PRO A 33 14.91 -7.34 7.71
N MET A 34 14.79 -8.64 7.52
CA MET A 34 14.57 -9.63 8.58
C MET A 34 13.27 -9.41 9.37
N PRO A 35 12.10 -9.32 8.70
CA PRO A 35 10.83 -9.11 9.37
C PRO A 35 10.47 -10.32 10.25
N SER A 36 9.87 -10.05 11.41
CA SER A 36 9.38 -11.07 12.33
C SER A 36 7.88 -11.33 12.10
N ALA A 37 7.49 -12.60 12.05
CA ALA A 37 6.09 -13.00 12.00
C ALA A 37 5.32 -12.49 13.22
N ASP A 38 5.94 -12.48 14.42
CA ASP A 38 5.31 -11.96 15.64
C ASP A 38 5.08 -10.44 15.59
N GLN A 39 6.00 -9.68 14.98
CA GLN A 39 5.79 -8.25 14.73
C GLN A 39 4.63 -8.01 13.77
N TRP A 40 4.55 -8.79 12.70
CA TRP A 40 3.44 -8.72 11.76
C TRP A 40 2.12 -9.12 12.40
N ARG A 41 2.09 -10.15 13.23
CA ARG A 41 0.88 -10.55 13.97
C ARG A 41 0.34 -9.40 14.82
N ARG A 42 1.18 -8.76 15.63
CA ARG A 42 0.79 -7.61 16.47
C ARG A 42 0.28 -6.44 15.64
N ARG A 43 0.92 -6.14 14.50
CA ARG A 43 0.45 -5.09 13.59
C ARG A 43 -0.92 -5.42 13.01
N LEU A 44 -1.11 -6.64 12.55
CA LEU A 44 -2.38 -7.09 11.98
C LEU A 44 -3.50 -7.14 13.03
N GLU A 45 -3.23 -7.61 14.23
CA GLU A 45 -4.19 -7.55 15.35
C GLU A 45 -4.69 -6.13 15.60
N THR A 46 -3.79 -5.16 15.62
CA THR A 46 -4.16 -3.75 15.79
C THR A 46 -4.91 -3.19 14.59
N SER A 47 -4.39 -3.40 13.38
CA SER A 47 -4.99 -2.82 12.16
C SER A 47 -6.32 -3.46 11.77
N CYS A 48 -6.52 -4.75 12.05
CA CYS A 48 -7.78 -5.43 11.75
C CYS A 48 -8.93 -5.00 12.68
N LEU A 49 -8.61 -4.51 13.87
CA LEU A 49 -9.60 -3.98 14.82
C LEU A 49 -9.95 -2.52 14.56
N ASP A 50 -9.11 -1.79 13.82
CA ASP A 50 -9.35 -0.40 13.50
C ASP A 50 -10.28 -0.29 12.26
N PRO A 51 -11.52 0.21 12.42
CA PRO A 51 -12.45 0.33 11.29
C PRO A 51 -12.01 1.36 10.24
N GLN A 52 -11.06 2.23 10.58
CA GLN A 52 -10.51 3.21 9.66
C GLN A 52 -9.38 2.63 8.79
N GLN A 53 -8.92 1.41 9.06
CA GLN A 53 -7.90 0.75 8.27
C GLN A 53 -8.50 -0.35 7.38
N PHE A 54 -8.02 -0.41 6.17
CA PHE A 54 -8.45 -1.45 5.24
C PHE A 54 -7.22 -2.10 4.59
N GLN A 55 -6.97 -3.35 4.94
CA GLN A 55 -5.84 -4.11 4.40
C GLN A 55 -6.32 -5.40 3.76
N ILE A 56 -5.84 -5.65 2.55
CA ILE A 56 -6.17 -6.83 1.74
C ILE A 56 -4.90 -7.57 1.33
N VAL A 57 -5.06 -8.86 1.12
CA VAL A 57 -4.03 -9.76 0.64
C VAL A 57 -4.47 -10.44 -0.66
N ALA A 58 -3.49 -10.78 -1.49
CA ALA A 58 -3.65 -11.69 -2.61
C ALA A 58 -2.94 -12.98 -2.31
N LEU A 59 -3.62 -14.11 -2.51
CA LEU A 59 -3.08 -15.45 -2.35
C LEU A 59 -3.11 -16.18 -3.69
N ALA A 60 -2.07 -16.96 -3.95
CA ALA A 60 -2.00 -17.89 -5.05
C ALA A 60 -1.91 -19.30 -4.47
N ASP A 61 -2.92 -20.15 -4.73
CA ASP A 61 -3.03 -21.49 -4.17
C ASP A 61 -2.75 -21.53 -2.65
N GLY A 62 -3.29 -20.52 -1.91
CA GLY A 62 -3.15 -20.37 -0.45
C GLY A 62 -1.87 -19.68 0.02
N VAL A 63 -0.91 -19.38 -0.85
CA VAL A 63 0.34 -18.67 -0.49
C VAL A 63 0.16 -17.17 -0.69
N LEU A 64 0.52 -16.36 0.31
CA LEU A 64 0.44 -14.91 0.23
C LEU A 64 1.50 -14.37 -0.74
N ILE A 65 1.05 -13.71 -1.80
CA ILE A 65 1.89 -13.18 -2.89
C ILE A 65 1.90 -11.66 -2.97
N ALA A 66 0.93 -11.00 -2.35
CA ALA A 66 0.88 -9.55 -2.32
C ALA A 66 -0.02 -9.06 -1.18
N SER A 67 0.23 -7.83 -0.77
CA SER A 67 -0.58 -7.10 0.21
C SER A 67 -0.68 -5.64 -0.19
N ALA A 68 -1.85 -5.04 0.08
CA ALA A 68 -2.02 -3.60 -0.03
C ALA A 68 -3.00 -3.11 1.04
N GLY A 69 -2.81 -1.87 1.50
CA GLY A 69 -3.65 -1.32 2.55
C GLY A 69 -3.77 0.19 2.51
N LEU A 70 -4.85 0.67 3.10
CA LEU A 70 -5.13 2.07 3.37
C LEU A 70 -5.15 2.29 4.88
N HIS A 71 -4.49 3.34 5.34
CA HIS A 71 -4.45 3.73 6.74
C HIS A 71 -4.51 5.26 6.89
N PRO A 72 -5.12 5.78 7.96
CA PRO A 72 -5.15 7.21 8.23
C PRO A 72 -3.75 7.81 8.30
N ILE A 73 -3.57 9.00 7.74
CA ILE A 73 -2.29 9.73 7.84
C ILE A 73 -2.06 10.30 9.24
N THR A 74 -3.14 10.62 9.96
CA THR A 74 -3.13 11.10 11.34
C THR A 74 -4.42 10.68 12.04
N GLN A 75 -4.48 10.89 13.37
CA GLN A 75 -5.69 10.68 14.18
C GLN A 75 -6.59 11.94 14.23
N SER A 76 -6.28 13.00 13.49
CA SER A 76 -7.06 14.23 13.46
C SER A 76 -8.37 14.06 12.70
N LEU A 77 -9.48 14.47 13.30
CA LEU A 77 -10.79 14.47 12.64
C LEU A 77 -10.82 15.35 11.38
N ARG A 78 -9.97 16.37 11.30
CA ARG A 78 -9.88 17.28 10.15
C ARG A 78 -9.27 16.61 8.92
N THR A 79 -8.51 15.54 9.09
CA THR A 79 -7.87 14.77 8.01
C THR A 79 -8.45 13.38 7.83
N ARG A 80 -9.59 13.06 8.44
CA ARG A 80 -10.23 11.73 8.39
C ARG A 80 -10.59 11.26 6.97
N HIS A 81 -10.65 12.19 6.01
CA HIS A 81 -10.93 11.94 4.59
C HIS A 81 -9.65 11.66 3.78
N VAL A 82 -8.49 11.60 4.44
CA VAL A 82 -7.19 11.37 3.80
C VAL A 82 -6.62 10.05 4.29
N MET A 83 -6.21 9.21 3.35
CA MET A 83 -5.54 7.94 3.65
C MET A 83 -4.22 7.79 2.92
N SER A 84 -3.27 7.15 3.56
CA SER A 84 -2.02 6.71 2.96
C SER A 84 -2.15 5.27 2.46
N LEU A 85 -1.58 4.99 1.30
CA LEU A 85 -1.56 3.70 0.66
C LEU A 85 -0.18 3.05 0.77
N GLY A 86 -0.16 1.77 1.17
CA GLY A 86 1.02 0.91 1.10
C GLY A 86 0.73 -0.34 0.30
N MET A 87 1.71 -0.81 -0.49
CA MET A 87 1.59 -2.01 -1.31
C MET A 87 2.92 -2.76 -1.41
N GLY A 88 2.85 -4.09 -1.35
CA GLY A 88 3.95 -4.99 -1.68
C GLY A 88 3.44 -6.15 -2.54
N VAL A 89 4.18 -6.47 -3.60
CA VAL A 89 3.87 -7.59 -4.51
C VAL A 89 5.14 -8.42 -4.70
N ALA A 90 5.07 -9.71 -4.49
CA ALA A 90 6.18 -10.64 -4.71
C ALA A 90 6.68 -10.54 -6.15
N ARG A 91 8.01 -10.58 -6.33
CA ARG A 91 8.66 -10.37 -7.64
C ARG A 91 8.12 -11.28 -8.74
N ALA A 92 7.87 -12.54 -8.43
CA ALA A 92 7.33 -13.51 -9.38
C ALA A 92 5.94 -13.13 -9.93
N TRP A 93 5.27 -12.16 -9.30
CA TRP A 93 3.92 -11.70 -9.65
C TRP A 93 3.89 -10.28 -10.24
N TRP A 94 5.04 -9.69 -10.49
CA TRP A 94 5.11 -8.40 -11.18
C TRP A 94 4.66 -8.53 -12.63
N GLY A 95 3.95 -7.51 -13.12
CA GLY A 95 3.43 -7.49 -14.49
C GLY A 95 2.24 -8.42 -14.76
N LYS A 96 1.77 -9.18 -13.74
CA LYS A 96 0.67 -10.15 -13.88
C LYS A 96 -0.71 -9.62 -13.44
N GLY A 97 -0.85 -8.29 -13.25
CA GLY A 97 -2.12 -7.65 -12.92
C GLY A 97 -2.48 -7.64 -11.43
N VAL A 98 -1.74 -8.35 -10.57
CA VAL A 98 -2.04 -8.46 -9.12
C VAL A 98 -2.10 -7.09 -8.44
N GLY A 99 -1.12 -6.22 -8.68
CA GLY A 99 -1.12 -4.85 -8.14
C GLY A 99 -2.31 -4.02 -8.62
N SER A 100 -2.70 -4.16 -9.89
CA SER A 100 -3.87 -3.46 -10.45
C SER A 100 -5.17 -3.92 -9.80
N GLU A 101 -5.32 -5.21 -9.53
CA GLU A 101 -6.51 -5.74 -8.86
C GLU A 101 -6.59 -5.28 -7.39
N LEU A 102 -5.45 -5.27 -6.67
CA LEU A 102 -5.40 -4.70 -5.32
C LEU A 102 -5.79 -3.22 -5.31
N MET A 103 -5.24 -2.42 -6.23
CA MET A 103 -5.60 -1.00 -6.38
C MET A 103 -7.09 -0.81 -6.63
N ARG A 104 -7.67 -1.56 -7.55
CA ARG A 104 -9.10 -1.48 -7.87
C ARG A 104 -9.96 -1.72 -6.63
N ARG A 105 -9.65 -2.75 -5.84
CA ARG A 105 -10.39 -3.09 -4.61
C ARG A 105 -10.23 -2.03 -3.52
N LEU A 106 -9.02 -1.52 -3.32
CA LEU A 106 -8.78 -0.47 -2.32
C LEU A 106 -9.50 0.83 -2.67
N LEU A 107 -9.44 1.23 -3.94
CA LEU A 107 -10.10 2.45 -4.39
C LEU A 107 -11.62 2.31 -4.42
N ASP A 108 -12.16 1.14 -4.76
CA ASP A 108 -13.59 0.88 -4.65
C ASP A 108 -14.08 1.06 -3.20
N TRP A 109 -13.35 0.49 -2.23
CA TRP A 109 -13.68 0.66 -0.82
C TRP A 109 -13.56 2.13 -0.39
N ALA A 110 -12.48 2.81 -0.75
CA ALA A 110 -12.24 4.20 -0.40
C ALA A 110 -13.32 5.14 -0.96
N ASP A 111 -13.64 4.97 -2.25
CA ASP A 111 -14.54 5.86 -2.99
C ASP A 111 -16.01 5.61 -2.65
N ASN A 112 -16.43 4.36 -2.53
CA ASN A 112 -17.84 4.02 -2.48
C ASN A 112 -18.35 3.69 -1.06
N TRP A 113 -17.45 3.43 -0.10
CA TRP A 113 -17.85 2.97 1.22
C TRP A 113 -17.28 3.79 2.37
N ALA A 114 -16.02 4.21 2.30
CA ALA A 114 -15.35 4.90 3.39
C ALA A 114 -15.42 6.44 3.31
N GLY A 115 -15.89 7.00 2.19
CA GLY A 115 -15.97 8.45 1.99
C GLY A 115 -14.61 9.13 1.98
N ILE A 116 -13.58 8.47 1.45
CA ILE A 116 -12.24 8.99 1.37
C ILE A 116 -12.13 9.93 0.16
N LEU A 117 -11.79 11.18 0.42
CA LEU A 117 -11.60 12.18 -0.63
C LEU A 117 -10.22 12.10 -1.26
N ARG A 118 -9.20 11.81 -0.46
CA ARG A 118 -7.81 11.80 -0.89
C ARG A 118 -7.11 10.52 -0.45
N VAL A 119 -6.47 9.87 -1.41
CA VAL A 119 -5.51 8.78 -1.14
C VAL A 119 -4.13 9.25 -1.59
N GLU A 120 -3.15 9.17 -0.70
CA GLU A 120 -1.77 9.57 -1.00
C GLU A 120 -0.79 8.41 -0.76
N LEU A 121 0.39 8.52 -1.33
CA LEU A 121 1.47 7.55 -1.16
C LEU A 121 2.84 8.19 -1.40
N GLY A 122 3.86 7.59 -0.80
CA GLY A 122 5.24 7.83 -1.17
C GLY A 122 5.77 6.66 -2.00
N VAL A 123 6.48 6.94 -3.07
CA VAL A 123 7.13 5.95 -3.91
C VAL A 123 8.54 6.40 -4.26
N TYR A 124 9.55 5.53 -4.17
CA TYR A 124 10.90 5.90 -4.54
C TYR A 124 10.98 6.34 -6.00
N THR A 125 11.72 7.41 -6.29
CA THR A 125 11.76 8.05 -7.61
C THR A 125 12.28 7.13 -8.71
N ASP A 126 13.05 6.10 -8.35
CA ASP A 126 13.56 5.07 -9.27
C ASP A 126 12.59 3.88 -9.48
N ASN A 127 11.48 3.81 -8.73
CA ASN A 127 10.48 2.75 -8.89
C ASN A 127 9.46 3.11 -9.99
N THR A 128 9.95 3.23 -11.23
CA THR A 128 9.16 3.65 -12.40
C THR A 128 7.95 2.75 -12.65
N ARG A 129 8.06 1.46 -12.35
CA ARG A 129 6.95 0.51 -12.48
C ARG A 129 5.80 0.83 -11.53
N ALA A 130 6.10 1.12 -10.26
CA ALA A 130 5.06 1.47 -9.29
C ALA A 130 4.45 2.84 -9.62
N ILE A 131 5.26 3.81 -10.01
CA ILE A 131 4.80 5.13 -10.46
C ILE A 131 3.81 4.98 -11.61
N ALA A 132 4.15 4.21 -12.65
CA ALA A 132 3.26 3.97 -13.79
C ALA A 132 1.94 3.27 -13.38
N LEU A 133 1.99 2.35 -12.39
CA LEU A 133 0.79 1.75 -11.83
C LEU A 133 -0.10 2.81 -11.17
N TYR A 134 0.46 3.68 -10.34
CA TYR A 134 -0.31 4.70 -9.63
C TYR A 134 -0.89 5.74 -10.61
N GLU A 135 -0.12 6.20 -11.59
CA GLU A 135 -0.61 7.11 -12.64
C GLU A 135 -1.80 6.51 -13.41
N LYS A 136 -1.76 5.22 -13.72
CA LYS A 136 -2.88 4.50 -14.36
C LYS A 136 -4.18 4.58 -13.54
N PHE A 137 -4.08 4.68 -12.21
CA PHE A 137 -5.23 4.79 -11.29
C PHE A 137 -5.57 6.24 -10.91
N GLY A 138 -4.99 7.23 -11.60
CA GLY A 138 -5.31 8.64 -11.43
C GLY A 138 -4.55 9.33 -10.30
N PHE A 139 -3.44 8.75 -9.83
CA PHE A 139 -2.54 9.45 -8.92
C PHE A 139 -1.68 10.44 -9.70
N GLU A 140 -1.56 11.64 -9.18
CA GLU A 140 -0.74 12.71 -9.71
C GLU A 140 0.49 12.94 -8.82
N ARG A 141 1.58 13.38 -9.42
CA ARG A 141 2.82 13.71 -8.70
C ARG A 141 2.67 15.06 -8.03
N GLU A 142 2.95 15.14 -6.73
CA GLU A 142 2.84 16.39 -5.97
C GLU A 142 4.20 16.98 -5.58
N GLY A 143 5.26 16.19 -5.54
CA GLY A 143 6.59 16.68 -5.20
C GLY A 143 7.58 15.57 -4.85
N VAL A 144 8.84 15.95 -4.69
CA VAL A 144 9.94 15.05 -4.33
C VAL A 144 10.43 15.38 -2.92
N GLN A 145 10.45 14.39 -2.07
CA GLN A 145 11.08 14.42 -0.75
C GLN A 145 12.51 13.91 -0.89
N ARG A 146 13.49 14.81 -0.84
CA ARG A 146 14.90 14.46 -1.02
C ARG A 146 15.43 13.74 0.22
N ALA A 147 16.25 12.70 -0.02
CA ALA A 147 16.91 11.93 1.03
C ALA A 147 15.94 11.38 2.12
N LEU A 148 14.73 10.99 1.71
CA LEU A 148 13.68 10.56 2.64
C LEU A 148 14.04 9.26 3.38
N ALA A 149 14.69 8.33 2.70
CA ALA A 149 14.97 7.01 3.26
C ALA A 149 16.41 6.58 3.03
N LEU A 150 16.91 5.78 3.96
CA LEU A 150 18.18 5.07 3.80
C LEU A 150 17.89 3.69 3.21
N ARG A 151 18.54 3.36 2.07
CA ARG A 151 18.41 2.10 1.38
C ARG A 151 19.79 1.61 0.94
N ASP A 152 20.21 0.46 1.42
CA ASP A 152 21.53 -0.12 1.11
C ASP A 152 22.69 0.87 1.30
N GLY A 153 22.69 1.62 2.41
CA GLY A 153 23.71 2.61 2.74
C GLY A 153 23.64 3.92 1.96
N THR A 154 22.63 4.11 1.09
CA THR A 154 22.45 5.33 0.28
C THR A 154 21.11 5.98 0.60
N TYR A 155 21.11 7.31 0.78
CA TYR A 155 19.87 8.07 0.91
C TYR A 155 19.18 8.22 -0.44
N VAL A 156 17.90 7.91 -0.48
CA VAL A 156 17.08 7.90 -1.70
C VAL A 156 15.90 8.85 -1.57
N ASP A 157 15.48 9.39 -2.71
CA ASP A 157 14.36 10.30 -2.81
C ASP A 157 13.04 9.55 -2.98
N SER A 158 11.97 10.14 -2.46
CA SER A 158 10.60 9.65 -2.62
C SER A 158 9.76 10.68 -3.36
N MET A 159 8.98 10.22 -4.33
CA MET A 159 7.92 10.96 -4.99
C MET A 159 6.65 10.85 -4.15
N MET A 160 6.10 11.99 -3.73
CA MET A 160 4.74 12.05 -3.20
C MET A 160 3.75 12.04 -4.36
N MET A 161 2.79 11.14 -4.29
CA MET A 161 1.69 11.07 -5.24
C MET A 161 0.36 11.04 -4.51
N ALA A 162 -0.67 11.64 -5.08
CA ALA A 162 -2.01 11.61 -4.53
C ALA A 162 -3.08 11.51 -5.60
N ARG A 163 -4.21 10.93 -5.21
CA ARG A 163 -5.42 10.84 -6.02
C ARG A 163 -6.58 11.44 -5.25
N LEU A 164 -7.29 12.36 -5.87
CA LEU A 164 -8.57 12.85 -5.36
C LEU A 164 -9.71 11.98 -5.91
N HIS A 165 -10.75 11.80 -5.11
CA HIS A 165 -11.94 11.06 -5.54
C HIS A 165 -12.58 11.73 -6.77
N PRO A 166 -12.77 11.03 -7.89
CA PRO A 166 -13.12 11.66 -9.17
C PRO A 166 -14.54 12.26 -9.22
N ARG A 167 -15.40 11.92 -8.27
CA ARG A 167 -16.82 12.36 -8.23
C ARG A 167 -17.21 13.04 -6.92
N GLN A 168 -16.24 13.43 -6.10
CA GLN A 168 -16.51 14.02 -4.79
C GLN A 168 -16.38 15.54 -4.77
N PRO A 169 -16.89 16.16 -3.67
CA PRO A 169 -17.27 17.55 -3.65
C PRO A 169 -16.12 18.48 -4.00
N LEU A 170 -16.48 19.64 -4.47
CA LEU A 170 -15.62 20.71 -4.91
C LEU A 170 -14.38 20.86 -4.01
N VAL A 171 -13.25 20.39 -4.48
CA VAL A 171 -11.95 20.77 -3.97
C VAL A 171 -11.60 22.09 -4.64
N ARG A 172 -11.59 23.18 -3.87
CA ARG A 172 -11.10 24.46 -4.38
C ARG A 172 -9.58 24.42 -4.38
N ALA A 173 -9.01 24.72 -5.53
CA ALA A 173 -7.59 24.97 -5.67
C ALA A 173 -7.17 26.25 -4.92
#